data_a680be46a15d7fcd5591cf2ffbbf6ed3
#
_entry.id   a680be46a15d7fcd5591cf2ffbbf6ed3
#
_cell.length_a   1.000
_cell.length_b   1.000
_cell.length_c   1.000
_cell.angle_alpha   90.00
_cell.angle_beta   90.00
_cell.angle_gamma   90.00
#
_symmetry.space_group_name_H-M   'P 1'
#
loop_
_entity.id
_entity.type
_entity.pdbx_description
1 polymer ?
#
loop_
_entity_poly.entity_id
_entity_poly.type
_entity_poly.pdbx_seq_one_letter_code
_entity_poly.pdbx_strand_id
1 'polypeptide(L)'
;GANNQSSLFDETGEGETTYLGNRKTSVIKRDARLYEEEEAQEDAGDAPTTLIDKAKNKLRSKKKDQPDDAVVEKNDVAVADVAPTTKQAKPKSKAKTTPDFLATPDQLKRPGDNDESYELPPFTILKTNKNSATSAVSDDELEATAQRLQATLEEFGLSSQVVGWTAGPSVTTFKISMGEGERVNKITNLEDDIALSLAAKSVRIFAPIPGTSLVGIEIPNEKAQAVNLADVLPFAKGGPLECAFGRDSEGKPIVVDLASLPHLLVAGTTGSGKSVLLNAIVMSMLMRATPEQVRLIMVDPKRVEFTGYAGLPHLYVPVVTEPRQAASALQWGVTEMERRLKVFEHYKVRDIKTYNRNVDGDKYADMENPPKHMPYFVIVIDELADLMMVAGKDVESSIVRIAQLGRAAGIHLIVATQRPSADVVTGLIRANIDNRVALSVDNSLNSRIILDQKGAEQLLGKGDMLVKLRGKKPNR
;
A
#
# COMPACT_ATOMS: atom_id res chain seq x y z
N GLY A 1 -12.66 56.23 -20.58
CA GLY A 1 -12.29 55.14 -21.28
C GLY A 1 -12.89 53.85 -20.79
N ALA A 2 -13.56 53.04 -21.53
CA ALA A 2 -14.12 51.76 -21.16
C ALA A 2 -13.25 50.64 -21.73
N ASN A 3 -12.89 49.69 -20.87
CA ASN A 3 -12.24 48.43 -21.22
C ASN A 3 -13.22 47.53 -21.96
N ASN A 4 -12.81 47.01 -23.09
CA ASN A 4 -13.37 45.81 -23.68
C ASN A 4 -12.29 44.71 -23.66
N GLN A 5 -12.46 43.72 -22.79
CA GLN A 5 -11.87 42.41 -22.94
C GLN A 5 -12.86 41.52 -23.70
N SER A 6 -12.53 41.22 -24.94
CA SER A 6 -13.23 40.19 -25.70
C SER A 6 -12.62 38.85 -25.43
N SER A 7 -13.46 37.86 -25.10
CA SER A 7 -13.14 36.46 -24.88
C SER A 7 -12.52 35.81 -26.12
N LEU A 8 -11.45 35.04 -25.89
CA LEU A 8 -10.62 34.35 -26.90
C LEU A 8 -11.03 32.88 -27.11
N PHE A 9 -12.31 32.55 -27.00
CA PHE A 9 -12.76 31.19 -27.33
C PHE A 9 -14.02 31.26 -28.17
N ASP A 10 -13.93 30.66 -29.34
CA ASP A 10 -15.05 30.42 -30.23
C ASP A 10 -15.80 29.14 -29.78
N GLU A 11 -17.10 29.10 -29.95
CA GLU A 11 -18.00 28.05 -29.50
C GLU A 11 -17.80 26.68 -30.20
N THR A 12 -16.87 26.55 -31.13
CA THR A 12 -16.60 25.32 -31.89
C THR A 12 -15.40 24.49 -31.39
N GLY A 13 -14.60 25.00 -30.46
CA GLY A 13 -13.51 24.22 -29.83
C GLY A 13 -12.32 23.91 -30.73
N GLU A 14 -12.18 24.47 -31.92
CA GLU A 14 -11.01 24.32 -32.78
C GLU A 14 -10.11 25.54 -32.68
N GLY A 15 -9.01 25.42 -31.95
CA GLY A 15 -7.99 26.43 -31.83
C GLY A 15 -7.03 26.42 -33.02
N GLU A 16 -7.04 27.50 -33.83
CA GLU A 16 -6.00 27.75 -34.85
C GLU A 16 -4.63 27.98 -34.21
N THR A 17 -3.67 27.13 -34.57
CA THR A 17 -2.25 27.27 -34.19
C THR A 17 -1.57 28.23 -35.16
N THR A 18 -1.29 29.45 -34.72
CA THR A 18 -0.48 30.40 -35.47
C THR A 18 1.01 30.04 -35.38
N TYR A 19 1.60 29.61 -36.48
CA TYR A 19 3.04 29.41 -36.61
C TYR A 19 3.80 30.72 -36.69
N LEU A 20 4.61 31.01 -35.72
CA LEU A 20 5.64 32.05 -35.80
C LEU A 20 7.00 31.44 -36.16
N GLY A 21 7.44 31.72 -37.35
CA GLY A 21 8.85 31.82 -37.70
C GLY A 21 9.58 30.50 -38.03
N ASN A 22 9.94 30.37 -39.30
CA ASN A 22 10.88 29.45 -39.90
C ASN A 22 12.15 29.26 -39.04
N ARG A 23 12.25 28.13 -38.31
CA ARG A 23 13.53 27.46 -38.01
C ARG A 23 13.41 26.00 -38.43
N LYS A 24 14.17 25.65 -39.45
CA LYS A 24 14.37 24.28 -39.89
C LYS A 24 14.96 23.49 -38.71
N THR A 25 14.17 22.64 -38.08
CA THR A 25 14.66 21.58 -37.20
C THR A 25 15.13 20.44 -38.08
N SER A 26 16.43 20.25 -38.20
CA SER A 26 17.01 19.04 -38.77
C SER A 26 16.71 17.88 -37.84
N VAL A 27 15.84 16.96 -38.27
CA VAL A 27 15.64 15.67 -37.63
C VAL A 27 16.91 14.86 -37.88
N ILE A 28 17.70 14.64 -36.84
CA ILE A 28 18.80 13.67 -36.88
C ILE A 28 18.14 12.30 -36.95
N LYS A 29 18.12 11.71 -38.14
CA LYS A 29 17.85 10.27 -38.31
C LYS A 29 19.01 9.54 -37.64
N ARG A 30 18.75 8.86 -36.53
CA ARG A 30 19.68 7.88 -35.96
C ARG A 30 19.81 6.76 -36.97
N ASP A 31 21.00 6.59 -37.45
CA ASP A 31 21.38 5.52 -38.39
C ASP A 31 21.32 4.18 -37.65
N ALA A 32 20.46 3.29 -38.11
CA ALA A 32 20.27 1.94 -37.55
C ALA A 32 21.49 1.03 -37.72
N ARG A 33 22.57 1.51 -38.36
CA ARG A 33 23.78 0.75 -38.63
C ARG A 33 24.81 0.72 -37.52
N LEU A 34 24.58 1.46 -36.42
CA LEU A 34 25.51 1.48 -35.28
C LEU A 34 25.26 0.34 -34.27
N TYR A 35 24.25 -0.49 -34.48
CA TYR A 35 23.98 -1.64 -33.61
C TYR A 35 24.35 -3.00 -34.21
N GLU A 36 24.83 -3.06 -35.46
CA GLU A 36 25.26 -4.31 -36.09
C GLU A 36 26.78 -4.57 -36.00
N GLU A 37 27.59 -3.64 -35.49
CA GLU A 37 29.05 -3.81 -35.38
C GLU A 37 29.56 -4.21 -33.99
N GLU A 38 28.71 -4.33 -32.97
CA GLU A 38 29.13 -4.82 -31.64
C GLU A 38 28.87 -6.32 -31.39
N GLU A 39 28.21 -7.05 -32.31
CA GLU A 39 28.01 -8.51 -32.21
C GLU A 39 29.04 -9.37 -32.97
N ALA A 40 30.09 -8.77 -33.55
CA ALA A 40 31.04 -9.51 -34.41
C ALA A 40 32.45 -9.62 -33.85
N GLN A 41 32.71 -9.42 -32.58
CA GLN A 41 34.06 -9.61 -31.97
C GLN A 41 34.01 -10.21 -30.58
N GLU A 42 33.39 -11.39 -30.42
CA GLU A 42 33.71 -12.32 -29.32
C GLU A 42 33.45 -13.77 -29.78
N ASP A 43 34.30 -14.26 -30.64
CA ASP A 43 34.43 -15.70 -30.87
C ASP A 43 35.89 -16.07 -31.09
N ALA A 44 36.58 -16.38 -30.01
CA ALA A 44 37.75 -17.26 -29.96
C ALA A 44 38.22 -17.45 -28.53
N GLY A 45 37.95 -18.59 -27.91
CA GLY A 45 38.58 -18.98 -26.66
C GLY A 45 37.81 -20.02 -25.86
N ASP A 46 38.03 -21.27 -26.21
CA ASP A 46 37.91 -22.49 -25.42
C ASP A 46 37.19 -22.48 -24.04
N ALA A 47 36.05 -23.16 -23.96
CA ALA A 47 35.59 -23.77 -22.72
C ALA A 47 34.82 -25.08 -23.00
N PRO A 48 34.95 -26.13 -22.19
CA PRO A 48 34.51 -27.47 -22.52
C PRO A 48 33.02 -27.70 -22.22
N THR A 49 32.35 -28.12 -23.24
CA THR A 49 31.02 -28.77 -23.24
C THR A 49 31.04 -30.04 -22.43
N THR A 50 30.51 -30.04 -21.19
CA THR A 50 30.11 -31.30 -20.56
C THR A 50 29.15 -31.04 -19.39
N LEU A 51 27.85 -30.85 -19.61
CA LEU A 51 26.80 -31.11 -18.58
C LEU A 51 25.38 -31.12 -19.16
N ILE A 52 25.19 -30.73 -20.44
CA ILE A 52 23.82 -30.66 -20.99
C ILE A 52 23.48 -31.94 -21.82
N ASP A 53 24.46 -32.67 -22.29
CA ASP A 53 24.21 -33.90 -23.07
C ASP A 53 23.93 -35.17 -22.27
N LYS A 54 24.18 -35.14 -20.95
CA LYS A 54 23.83 -36.26 -20.06
C LYS A 54 22.37 -36.29 -19.60
N ALA A 55 21.63 -35.22 -19.76
CA ALA A 55 20.22 -35.17 -19.38
C ALA A 55 19.26 -35.59 -20.51
N LYS A 56 19.67 -35.54 -21.78
CA LYS A 56 18.83 -35.94 -22.90
C LYS A 56 18.83 -37.43 -23.22
N ASN A 57 19.86 -38.17 -22.80
CA ASN A 57 19.95 -39.62 -23.06
C ASN A 57 19.32 -40.51 -21.96
N LYS A 58 18.83 -39.92 -20.85
CA LYS A 58 18.18 -40.71 -19.78
C LYS A 58 16.65 -40.77 -19.88
N LEU A 59 16.08 -40.10 -20.87
CA LEU A 59 14.62 -40.08 -21.13
C LEU A 59 14.15 -40.90 -22.34
N ARG A 60 15.07 -41.63 -22.98
CA ARG A 60 14.73 -42.40 -24.20
C ARG A 60 14.79 -43.91 -24.07
N SER A 61 15.01 -44.47 -22.87
CA SER A 61 15.18 -45.90 -22.64
C SER A 61 14.25 -46.50 -21.58
N LYS A 62 13.00 -46.05 -21.51
CA LYS A 62 11.95 -46.81 -20.79
C LYS A 62 10.61 -46.65 -21.49
N LYS A 63 10.52 -47.35 -22.61
CA LYS A 63 9.26 -47.73 -23.27
C LYS A 63 9.48 -49.02 -24.02
N LYS A 64 9.31 -50.14 -23.34
CA LYS A 64 8.92 -51.44 -23.81
C LYS A 64 8.90 -52.36 -22.61
N ASP A 65 7.72 -52.81 -22.28
CA ASP A 65 7.29 -54.17 -22.08
C ASP A 65 5.99 -54.18 -21.30
N GLN A 66 4.95 -54.51 -22.04
CA GLN A 66 3.79 -55.26 -21.56
C GLN A 66 4.08 -56.74 -21.86
N PRO A 67 3.56 -57.75 -21.12
CA PRO A 67 2.25 -58.28 -21.47
C PRO A 67 1.38 -58.76 -20.30
N ASP A 68 0.11 -58.65 -20.57
CA ASP A 68 -0.99 -59.63 -20.58
C ASP A 68 -1.29 -60.52 -19.36
N ASP A 69 -2.61 -60.60 -19.19
CA ASP A 69 -3.50 -61.69 -18.86
C ASP A 69 -4.10 -61.87 -17.49
N ALA A 70 -5.41 -61.70 -17.53
CA ALA A 70 -6.51 -62.56 -17.08
C ALA A 70 -6.82 -62.56 -15.57
N VAL A 71 -8.03 -62.56 -15.10
CA VAL A 71 -9.21 -63.38 -15.34
C VAL A 71 -10.41 -62.79 -14.56
N VAL A 72 -11.53 -62.88 -15.18
CA VAL A 72 -12.91 -62.63 -14.74
C VAL A 72 -13.33 -63.52 -13.57
N GLU A 73 -14.09 -63.01 -12.60
CA GLU A 73 -15.15 -63.78 -11.97
C GLU A 73 -16.36 -62.95 -11.68
N LYS A 74 -17.46 -63.34 -12.29
CA LYS A 74 -18.83 -62.95 -12.05
C LYS A 74 -19.36 -63.74 -10.85
N ASN A 75 -20.16 -63.14 -10.02
CA ASN A 75 -21.22 -63.85 -9.29
C ASN A 75 -22.47 -62.99 -9.28
N ASP A 76 -23.43 -63.45 -10.04
CA ASP A 76 -24.86 -63.16 -9.94
C ASP A 76 -25.46 -63.82 -8.70
N VAL A 77 -26.50 -63.25 -8.11
CA VAL A 77 -27.71 -63.86 -7.51
C VAL A 77 -28.53 -62.68 -6.91
N ALA A 78 -29.67 -62.40 -7.28
CA ALA A 78 -30.97 -62.88 -7.56
C ALA A 78 -32.03 -61.84 -7.11
N VAL A 79 -32.97 -61.68 -7.96
CA VAL A 79 -34.15 -60.88 -7.95
C VAL A 79 -35.14 -61.29 -6.84
N ALA A 80 -35.83 -60.32 -6.22
CA ALA A 80 -37.16 -60.52 -5.66
C ALA A 80 -38.03 -59.29 -5.91
N ASP A 81 -39.00 -59.45 -6.76
CA ASP A 81 -40.13 -58.58 -7.02
C ASP A 81 -40.98 -58.32 -5.80
N VAL A 82 -41.41 -57.09 -5.59
CA VAL A 82 -42.80 -56.74 -5.19
C VAL A 82 -43.11 -55.31 -5.63
N ALA A 83 -44.03 -55.12 -6.53
CA ALA A 83 -44.75 -53.89 -6.85
C ALA A 83 -46.18 -54.00 -6.29
N PRO A 84 -47.08 -52.98 -6.43
CA PRO A 84 -46.95 -51.53 -6.26
C PRO A 84 -48.03 -50.94 -5.28
N THR A 85 -47.83 -49.75 -4.76
CA THR A 85 -48.97 -48.94 -4.32
C THR A 85 -48.74 -47.47 -4.62
N THR A 86 -49.45 -46.99 -5.59
CA THR A 86 -49.66 -45.61 -5.99
C THR A 86 -50.23 -44.76 -4.86
N LYS A 87 -49.53 -43.72 -4.45
CA LYS A 87 -50.13 -42.47 -3.95
C LYS A 87 -49.46 -41.29 -4.60
N GLN A 88 -50.17 -40.63 -5.49
CA GLN A 88 -49.81 -39.35 -6.09
C GLN A 88 -49.63 -38.33 -4.97
N ALA A 89 -48.41 -37.88 -4.80
CA ALA A 89 -48.07 -36.65 -4.06
C ALA A 89 -48.06 -35.48 -5.03
N LYS A 90 -48.84 -34.45 -4.75
CA LYS A 90 -48.88 -33.16 -5.44
C LYS A 90 -47.46 -32.56 -5.55
N PRO A 91 -47.12 -31.89 -6.66
CA PRO A 91 -45.83 -31.26 -6.79
C PRO A 91 -45.69 -30.15 -5.74
N LYS A 92 -44.74 -30.32 -4.81
CA LYS A 92 -44.28 -29.24 -3.94
C LYS A 92 -43.68 -28.17 -4.86
N SER A 93 -44.20 -26.94 -4.74
CA SER A 93 -43.60 -25.76 -5.34
C SER A 93 -42.08 -25.75 -5.07
N LYS A 94 -41.28 -25.68 -6.10
CA LYS A 94 -39.83 -25.44 -5.96
C LYS A 94 -39.67 -24.12 -5.21
N ALA A 95 -39.32 -24.19 -3.94
CA ALA A 95 -38.80 -23.04 -3.25
C ALA A 95 -37.63 -22.50 -4.09
N LYS A 96 -37.71 -21.25 -4.47
CA LYS A 96 -36.59 -20.53 -5.13
C LYS A 96 -35.45 -20.56 -4.13
N THR A 97 -34.52 -21.49 -4.31
CA THR A 97 -33.28 -21.50 -3.52
C THR A 97 -32.52 -20.18 -3.78
N THR A 98 -32.34 -19.41 -2.73
CA THR A 98 -31.49 -18.22 -2.76
C THR A 98 -30.15 -18.65 -3.26
N PRO A 99 -29.55 -17.96 -4.26
CA PRO A 99 -28.21 -18.30 -4.73
C PRO A 99 -27.19 -18.33 -3.59
N ASP A 100 -26.32 -19.35 -3.54
CA ASP A 100 -25.37 -19.57 -2.44
C ASP A 100 -24.50 -18.35 -2.12
N PHE A 101 -24.15 -17.53 -3.15
CA PHE A 101 -23.34 -16.33 -2.93
C PHE A 101 -24.06 -15.20 -2.19
N LEU A 102 -25.38 -15.25 -2.07
CA LEU A 102 -26.16 -14.30 -1.26
C LEU A 102 -26.21 -14.71 0.21
N ALA A 103 -25.87 -15.96 0.53
CA ALA A 103 -25.74 -16.38 1.92
C ALA A 103 -24.58 -15.60 2.57
N THR A 104 -24.86 -15.01 3.75
CA THR A 104 -23.77 -14.38 4.54
C THR A 104 -22.82 -15.47 5.01
N PRO A 105 -21.50 -15.26 4.86
CA PRO A 105 -20.56 -16.21 5.40
C PRO A 105 -20.72 -16.21 6.91
N ASP A 106 -21.00 -17.41 7.40
CA ASP A 106 -21.01 -17.79 8.78
C ASP A 106 -21.85 -16.94 9.75
N GLN A 107 -22.90 -17.56 10.24
CA GLN A 107 -23.82 -16.99 11.22
C GLN A 107 -23.32 -17.10 12.66
N LEU A 108 -22.03 -17.27 12.86
CA LEU A 108 -21.43 -17.19 14.20
C LEU A 108 -21.65 -15.77 14.71
N LYS A 109 -22.50 -15.63 15.72
CA LYS A 109 -22.63 -14.37 16.45
C LYS A 109 -21.27 -13.99 17.01
N ARG A 110 -20.73 -12.86 16.55
CA ARG A 110 -19.44 -12.34 17.00
C ARG A 110 -19.68 -11.17 17.91
N PRO A 111 -18.74 -10.88 18.83
CA PRO A 111 -18.80 -9.63 19.56
C PRO A 111 -19.00 -8.44 18.60
N GLY A 112 -19.98 -7.59 18.87
CA GLY A 112 -20.31 -6.44 18.05
C GLY A 112 -21.20 -6.69 16.82
N ASP A 113 -21.66 -7.94 16.57
CA ASP A 113 -22.65 -8.20 15.55
C ASP A 113 -24.02 -7.70 16.01
N ASN A 114 -24.65 -6.79 15.26
CA ASN A 114 -25.93 -6.17 15.55
C ASN A 114 -26.03 -5.58 16.97
N ASP A 115 -24.95 -5.02 17.48
CA ASP A 115 -24.93 -4.34 18.77
C ASP A 115 -25.30 -2.87 18.58
N GLU A 116 -26.59 -2.57 18.64
CA GLU A 116 -27.12 -1.21 18.55
C GLU A 116 -26.69 -0.34 19.75
N SER A 117 -26.19 -0.96 20.81
CA SER A 117 -25.71 -0.28 22.02
C SER A 117 -24.24 0.08 21.96
N TYR A 118 -23.52 -0.27 20.87
CA TYR A 118 -22.08 0.01 20.76
C TYR A 118 -21.80 1.52 20.72
N GLU A 119 -21.00 1.99 21.65
CA GLU A 119 -20.53 3.37 21.72
C GLU A 119 -19.05 3.47 21.32
N LEU A 120 -18.73 4.48 20.52
CA LEU A 120 -17.34 4.76 20.15
C LEU A 120 -16.54 5.19 21.39
N PRO A 121 -15.25 4.82 21.48
CA PRO A 121 -14.38 5.28 22.57
C PRO A 121 -14.33 6.80 22.65
N PRO A 122 -14.34 7.40 23.85
CA PRO A 122 -14.26 8.84 23.99
C PRO A 122 -12.87 9.35 23.57
N PHE A 123 -12.85 10.45 22.81
CA PHE A 123 -11.60 11.04 22.30
C PHE A 123 -10.64 11.46 23.43
N THR A 124 -11.18 11.74 24.61
CA THR A 124 -10.42 12.18 25.82
C THR A 124 -9.43 11.15 26.34
N ILE A 125 -9.51 9.88 25.93
CA ILE A 125 -8.52 8.86 26.30
C ILE A 125 -7.17 9.06 25.60
N LEU A 126 -7.13 9.83 24.51
CA LEU A 126 -5.92 10.08 23.74
C LEU A 126 -5.16 11.31 24.25
N LYS A 127 -3.83 11.21 24.25
CA LYS A 127 -2.96 12.33 24.61
C LYS A 127 -2.81 13.29 23.42
N THR A 128 -2.79 14.59 23.70
CA THR A 128 -2.58 15.66 22.72
C THR A 128 -1.30 16.43 23.00
N ASN A 129 -0.69 16.95 21.94
CA ASN A 129 0.38 17.95 22.01
C ASN A 129 -0.01 19.17 21.17
N LYS A 130 -0.36 20.26 21.81
CA LYS A 130 -0.80 21.50 21.12
C LYS A 130 0.26 22.08 20.18
N ASN A 131 1.53 21.77 20.43
CA ASN A 131 2.66 22.26 19.63
C ASN A 131 3.11 21.28 18.53
N SER A 132 2.36 20.21 18.31
CA SER A 132 2.71 19.14 17.36
C SER A 132 2.92 19.60 15.90
N ALA A 133 2.34 20.76 15.53
CA ALA A 133 2.45 21.31 14.18
C ALA A 133 3.63 22.28 13.99
N THR A 134 4.30 22.67 15.06
CA THR A 134 5.33 23.73 15.07
C THR A 134 6.70 23.16 15.39
N SER A 135 7.74 23.89 14.99
CA SER A 135 9.11 23.59 15.41
C SER A 135 9.35 24.01 16.87
N ALA A 136 10.22 23.26 17.55
CA ALA A 136 10.77 23.66 18.86
C ALA A 136 12.06 24.46 18.75
N VAL A 137 12.56 24.70 17.54
CA VAL A 137 13.80 25.44 17.25
C VAL A 137 13.48 26.92 17.12
N SER A 138 14.29 27.76 17.72
CA SER A 138 14.14 29.22 17.64
C SER A 138 14.58 29.77 16.27
N ASP A 139 14.06 30.94 15.92
CA ASP A 139 14.44 31.60 14.65
C ASP A 139 15.93 31.94 14.60
N ASP A 140 16.55 32.34 15.73
CA ASP A 140 17.99 32.62 15.82
C ASP A 140 18.84 31.36 15.53
N GLU A 141 18.41 30.19 16.04
CA GLU A 141 19.08 28.91 15.77
C GLU A 141 18.94 28.49 14.29
N LEU A 142 17.77 28.76 13.69
CA LEU A 142 17.52 28.49 12.28
C LEU A 142 18.35 29.39 11.38
N GLU A 143 18.45 30.66 11.71
CA GLU A 143 19.30 31.61 10.97
C GLU A 143 20.79 31.23 11.08
N ALA A 144 21.27 30.87 12.26
CA ALA A 144 22.63 30.40 12.45
C ALA A 144 22.91 29.12 11.65
N THR A 145 21.94 28.21 11.55
CA THR A 145 22.05 27.01 10.72
C THR A 145 22.06 27.33 9.23
N ALA A 146 21.23 28.28 8.79
CA ALA A 146 21.21 28.74 7.41
C ALA A 146 22.56 29.35 7.00
N GLN A 147 23.19 30.17 7.87
CA GLN A 147 24.51 30.76 7.64
C GLN A 147 25.59 29.69 7.56
N ARG A 148 25.59 28.68 8.43
CA ARG A 148 26.53 27.55 8.37
C ARG A 148 26.37 26.73 7.11
N LEU A 149 25.09 26.47 6.72
CA LEU A 149 24.80 25.77 5.47
C LEU A 149 25.30 26.54 4.26
N GLN A 150 25.05 27.86 4.21
CA GLN A 150 25.56 28.74 3.13
C GLN A 150 27.05 28.68 3.03
N ALA A 151 27.80 28.83 4.15
CA ALA A 151 29.24 28.72 4.19
C ALA A 151 29.75 27.36 3.69
N THR A 152 29.06 26.26 4.07
CA THR A 152 29.39 24.91 3.59
C THR A 152 29.23 24.78 2.09
N LEU A 153 28.14 25.31 1.51
CA LEU A 153 27.93 25.28 0.06
C LEU A 153 29.04 26.06 -0.69
N GLU A 154 29.48 27.19 -0.16
CA GLU A 154 30.57 28.02 -0.71
C GLU A 154 31.91 27.29 -0.62
N GLU A 155 32.22 26.61 0.49
CA GLU A 155 33.45 25.81 0.66
C GLU A 155 33.57 24.69 -0.38
N PHE A 156 32.43 24.10 -0.78
CA PHE A 156 32.38 23.10 -1.85
C PHE A 156 32.29 23.69 -3.27
N GLY A 157 32.48 25.01 -3.41
CA GLY A 157 32.51 25.69 -4.69
C GLY A 157 31.15 25.76 -5.38
N LEU A 158 30.06 25.84 -4.61
CA LEU A 158 28.73 26.10 -5.13
C LEU A 158 28.37 27.59 -5.00
N SER A 159 27.79 28.14 -6.04
CA SER A 159 27.19 29.49 -6.04
C SER A 159 25.72 29.52 -5.65
N SER A 160 25.17 28.34 -5.29
CA SER A 160 23.81 28.17 -4.79
C SER A 160 23.61 28.91 -3.48
N GLN A 161 22.40 29.45 -3.28
CA GLN A 161 22.07 30.32 -2.14
C GLN A 161 20.93 29.79 -1.28
N VAL A 162 21.07 29.88 0.03
CA VAL A 162 19.97 29.64 0.97
C VAL A 162 19.04 30.85 0.93
N VAL A 163 17.82 30.67 0.41
CA VAL A 163 16.83 31.75 0.22
C VAL A 163 15.73 31.77 1.29
N GLY A 164 15.75 30.81 2.21
CA GLY A 164 14.80 30.73 3.32
C GLY A 164 14.66 29.31 3.83
N TRP A 165 13.72 29.13 4.74
CA TRP A 165 13.43 27.82 5.34
C TRP A 165 11.95 27.67 5.70
N THR A 166 11.55 26.44 5.93
CA THR A 166 10.27 26.07 6.55
C THR A 166 10.56 25.12 7.69
N ALA A 167 10.27 25.56 8.91
CA ALA A 167 10.52 24.76 10.10
C ALA A 167 9.30 23.90 10.43
N GLY A 168 9.51 22.59 10.51
CA GLY A 168 8.50 21.61 10.88
C GLY A 168 8.75 20.99 12.26
N PRO A 169 7.92 20.01 12.66
CA PRO A 169 8.00 19.41 14.00
C PRO A 169 9.28 18.59 14.22
N SER A 170 9.83 17.96 13.19
CA SER A 170 11.00 17.06 13.31
C SER A 170 12.20 17.50 12.49
N VAL A 171 11.96 18.17 11.39
CA VAL A 171 12.99 18.66 10.46
C VAL A 171 12.70 20.08 10.02
N THR A 172 13.75 20.79 9.63
CA THR A 172 13.61 22.08 8.95
C THR A 172 14.08 21.90 7.52
N THR A 173 13.29 22.34 6.56
CA THR A 173 13.61 22.34 5.14
C THR A 173 14.19 23.70 4.74
N PHE A 174 15.48 23.74 4.48
CA PHE A 174 16.14 24.91 3.90
C PHE A 174 15.95 24.93 2.39
N LYS A 175 15.58 26.09 1.86
CA LYS A 175 15.26 26.31 0.45
C LYS A 175 16.47 26.88 -0.24
N ILE A 176 16.94 26.17 -1.25
CA ILE A 176 18.17 26.53 -1.98
C ILE A 176 17.81 26.94 -3.41
N SER A 177 18.23 28.14 -3.79
CA SER A 177 18.24 28.58 -5.18
C SER A 177 19.56 28.13 -5.81
N MET A 178 19.48 27.37 -6.88
CA MET A 178 20.67 26.88 -7.59
C MET A 178 21.41 28.04 -8.28
N GLY A 179 22.72 27.99 -8.24
CA GLY A 179 23.56 28.91 -8.99
C GLY A 179 23.43 28.74 -10.50
N GLU A 180 23.75 29.79 -11.27
CA GLU A 180 23.66 29.74 -12.72
C GLU A 180 24.60 28.69 -13.30
N GLY A 181 24.02 27.76 -14.09
CA GLY A 181 24.74 26.64 -14.71
C GLY A 181 25.12 25.49 -13.77
N GLU A 182 24.70 25.53 -12.51
CA GLU A 182 24.92 24.42 -11.56
C GLU A 182 23.92 23.29 -11.79
N ARG A 183 24.42 22.07 -11.66
CA ARG A 183 23.58 20.86 -11.77
C ARG A 183 23.13 20.39 -10.39
N VAL A 184 21.87 19.97 -10.27
CA VAL A 184 21.30 19.44 -9.03
C VAL A 184 22.16 18.32 -8.43
N ASN A 185 22.74 17.46 -9.25
CA ASN A 185 23.60 16.37 -8.77
C ASN A 185 24.85 16.85 -8.01
N LYS A 186 25.34 18.06 -8.27
CA LYS A 186 26.43 18.61 -7.48
C LYS A 186 26.07 18.76 -6.00
N ILE A 187 24.87 19.29 -5.74
CA ILE A 187 24.41 19.49 -4.35
C ILE A 187 23.93 18.18 -3.72
N THR A 188 23.25 17.31 -4.47
CA THR A 188 22.75 16.03 -3.92
C THR A 188 23.87 15.05 -3.55
N ASN A 189 25.06 15.19 -4.11
CA ASN A 189 26.22 14.38 -3.74
C ASN A 189 26.91 14.86 -2.46
N LEU A 190 26.50 16.00 -1.90
CA LEU A 190 27.09 16.58 -0.69
C LEU A 190 26.29 16.26 0.58
N GLU A 191 25.36 15.32 0.54
CA GLU A 191 24.52 14.96 1.71
C GLU A 191 25.37 14.65 2.94
N ASP A 192 26.36 13.79 2.80
CA ASP A 192 27.25 13.37 3.90
C ASP A 192 28.18 14.50 4.35
N ASP A 193 28.70 15.29 3.42
CA ASP A 193 29.59 16.43 3.70
C ASP A 193 28.87 17.54 4.45
N ILE A 194 27.61 17.82 4.03
CA ILE A 194 26.75 18.80 4.70
C ILE A 194 26.36 18.29 6.10
N ALA A 195 26.02 17.01 6.22
CA ALA A 195 25.70 16.42 7.51
C ALA A 195 26.89 16.50 8.49
N LEU A 196 28.10 16.24 7.99
CA LEU A 196 29.33 16.36 8.79
C LEU A 196 29.59 17.82 9.22
N SER A 197 29.50 18.76 8.30
CA SER A 197 29.72 20.19 8.56
C SER A 197 28.77 20.78 9.58
N LEU A 198 27.48 20.32 9.54
CA LEU A 198 26.43 20.78 10.44
C LEU A 198 26.32 19.96 11.72
N ALA A 199 27.17 18.94 11.90
CA ALA A 199 27.08 17.95 12.97
C ALA A 199 25.68 17.32 13.08
N ALA A 200 24.98 17.17 11.94
CA ALA A 200 23.66 16.58 11.86
C ALA A 200 23.77 15.06 11.71
N LYS A 201 22.80 14.32 12.29
CA LYS A 201 22.75 12.86 12.19
C LYS A 201 22.63 12.37 10.75
N SER A 202 21.82 13.06 9.96
CA SER A 202 21.62 12.83 8.54
C SER A 202 21.05 14.10 7.90
N VAL A 203 21.27 14.26 6.61
CA VAL A 203 20.69 15.33 5.81
C VAL A 203 20.02 14.68 4.61
N ARG A 204 18.86 15.15 4.21
CA ARG A 204 18.17 14.69 3.01
C ARG A 204 18.05 15.83 2.02
N ILE A 205 18.50 15.61 0.80
CA ILE A 205 18.38 16.58 -0.30
C ILE A 205 17.38 16.07 -1.32
N PHE A 206 16.44 16.90 -1.73
CA PHE A 206 15.44 16.58 -2.74
C PHE A 206 15.17 17.76 -3.67
N ALA A 207 14.86 17.48 -4.90
CA ALA A 207 14.61 18.49 -5.92
C ALA A 207 13.57 18.02 -6.94
N PRO A 208 12.71 18.94 -7.39
CA PRO A 208 12.43 20.25 -6.80
C PRO A 208 11.53 20.14 -5.54
N ILE A 209 11.52 21.21 -4.73
CA ILE A 209 10.43 21.39 -3.75
C ILE A 209 9.15 21.54 -4.55
N PRO A 210 8.07 20.78 -4.24
CA PRO A 210 6.83 20.81 -5.00
C PRO A 210 6.30 22.21 -5.25
N GLY A 211 6.02 22.52 -6.51
CA GLY A 211 5.50 23.83 -6.91
C GLY A 211 6.54 24.94 -7.02
N THR A 212 7.83 24.64 -6.91
CA THR A 212 8.93 25.62 -6.98
C THR A 212 10.07 25.11 -7.87
N SER A 213 11.02 26.01 -8.18
CA SER A 213 12.31 25.69 -8.82
C SER A 213 13.46 25.53 -7.80
N LEU A 214 13.14 25.38 -6.52
CA LEU A 214 14.10 25.32 -5.44
C LEU A 214 14.47 23.88 -5.08
N VAL A 215 15.69 23.71 -4.57
CA VAL A 215 16.15 22.46 -3.94
C VAL A 215 15.87 22.54 -2.44
N GLY A 216 15.35 21.46 -1.86
CA GLY A 216 15.16 21.33 -0.43
C GLY A 216 16.29 20.56 0.23
N ILE A 217 16.82 21.11 1.32
CA ILE A 217 17.75 20.44 2.23
C ILE A 217 17.05 20.30 3.58
N GLU A 218 16.69 19.09 3.95
CA GLU A 218 16.07 18.78 5.24
C GLU A 218 17.16 18.48 6.27
N ILE A 219 17.16 19.27 7.34
CA ILE A 219 18.09 19.13 8.46
C ILE A 219 17.26 18.78 9.71
N PRO A 220 17.61 17.71 10.47
CA PRO A 220 16.92 17.36 11.68
C PRO A 220 16.96 18.45 12.73
N ASN A 221 15.85 18.72 13.39
CA ASN A 221 15.78 19.61 14.54
C ASN A 221 16.49 18.95 15.74
N GLU A 222 17.22 19.71 16.53
CA GLU A 222 17.82 19.19 17.77
C GLU A 222 16.76 18.65 18.73
N LYS A 223 15.62 19.33 18.80
CA LYS A 223 14.44 18.93 19.60
C LYS A 223 13.26 18.72 18.66
N ALA A 224 12.89 17.47 18.44
CA ALA A 224 11.70 17.13 17.71
C ALA A 224 10.45 17.28 18.60
N GLN A 225 9.37 17.79 18.02
CA GLN A 225 8.05 17.81 18.65
C GLN A 225 7.41 16.43 18.55
N ALA A 226 6.77 15.99 19.63
CA ALA A 226 5.97 14.78 19.59
C ALA A 226 4.67 15.04 18.80
N VAL A 227 4.36 14.14 17.86
CA VAL A 227 3.10 14.14 17.12
C VAL A 227 2.30 12.91 17.57
N ASN A 228 1.22 13.15 18.31
CA ASN A 228 0.37 12.09 18.82
C ASN A 228 -0.80 11.83 17.88
N LEU A 229 -1.43 10.65 17.99
CA LEU A 229 -2.60 10.31 17.20
C LEU A 229 -3.71 11.36 17.32
N ALA A 230 -3.98 11.84 18.54
CA ALA A 230 -5.02 12.85 18.81
C ALA A 230 -4.75 14.21 18.15
N ASP A 231 -3.50 14.50 17.78
CA ASP A 231 -3.14 15.75 17.11
C ASP A 231 -3.50 15.78 15.63
N VAL A 232 -3.73 14.60 15.05
CA VAL A 232 -3.99 14.41 13.61
C VAL A 232 -5.37 13.82 13.35
N LEU A 233 -5.86 12.94 14.21
CA LEU A 233 -7.15 12.25 14.05
C LEU A 233 -8.36 13.19 13.82
N PRO A 234 -8.47 14.38 14.43
CA PRO A 234 -9.57 15.31 14.18
C PRO A 234 -9.67 15.81 12.74
N PHE A 235 -8.62 15.66 11.95
CA PHE A 235 -8.61 16.01 10.52
C PHE A 235 -9.17 14.90 9.62
N ALA A 236 -9.38 13.69 10.15
CA ALA A 236 -10.09 12.60 9.48
C ALA A 236 -11.60 12.84 9.58
N LYS A 237 -12.18 13.49 8.58
CA LYS A 237 -13.61 13.91 8.56
C LYS A 237 -14.46 13.11 7.58
N GLY A 238 -13.88 12.20 6.84
CA GLY A 238 -14.56 11.39 5.85
C GLY A 238 -15.01 10.02 6.40
N GLY A 239 -14.86 8.98 5.59
CA GLY A 239 -15.33 7.63 5.88
C GLY A 239 -14.61 6.92 7.04
N PRO A 240 -15.10 5.71 7.39
CA PRO A 240 -14.60 4.97 8.55
C PRO A 240 -13.15 4.46 8.37
N LEU A 241 -12.65 4.43 7.14
CA LEU A 241 -11.29 3.97 6.81
C LEU A 241 -10.26 5.10 6.64
N GLU A 242 -10.60 6.33 7.03
CA GLU A 242 -9.62 7.40 7.13
C GLU A 242 -8.72 7.21 8.35
N CYS A 243 -7.41 7.15 8.11
CA CYS A 243 -6.40 6.91 9.12
C CYS A 243 -5.45 8.10 9.25
N ALA A 244 -5.16 8.50 10.47
CA ALA A 244 -4.19 9.54 10.78
C ALA A 244 -2.78 8.96 10.74
N PHE A 245 -1.92 9.51 9.86
CA PHE A 245 -0.54 9.06 9.70
C PHE A 245 0.44 9.90 10.52
N GLY A 246 0.21 11.20 10.57
CA GLY A 246 1.11 12.12 11.26
C GLY A 246 1.06 13.52 10.66
N ARG A 247 2.19 14.22 10.72
CA ARG A 247 2.38 15.53 10.10
C ARG A 247 3.55 15.49 9.13
N ASP A 248 3.45 16.24 8.05
CA ASP A 248 4.54 16.38 7.10
C ASP A 248 5.66 17.31 7.63
N SER A 249 6.69 17.49 6.82
CA SER A 249 7.83 18.36 7.14
C SER A 249 7.48 19.85 7.34
N GLU A 250 6.26 20.25 6.98
CA GLU A 250 5.73 21.60 7.20
C GLU A 250 4.74 21.66 8.38
N GLY A 251 4.47 20.54 9.05
CA GLY A 251 3.52 20.46 10.15
C GLY A 251 2.06 20.24 9.73
N LYS A 252 1.78 20.04 8.42
CA LYS A 252 0.43 19.76 7.93
C LYS A 252 -0.02 18.36 8.31
N PRO A 253 -1.28 18.15 8.73
CA PRO A 253 -1.79 16.84 9.06
C PRO A 253 -1.92 15.97 7.81
N ILE A 254 -1.49 14.72 7.91
CA ILE A 254 -1.61 13.71 6.85
C ILE A 254 -2.61 12.64 7.29
N VAL A 255 -3.70 12.58 6.55
CA VAL A 255 -4.76 11.57 6.68
C VAL A 255 -4.85 10.78 5.39
N VAL A 256 -4.93 9.48 5.49
CA VAL A 256 -5.01 8.55 4.35
C VAL A 256 -6.31 7.77 4.43
N ASP A 257 -7.10 7.80 3.37
CA ASP A 257 -8.33 7.03 3.24
C ASP A 257 -8.06 5.69 2.53
N LEU A 258 -8.11 4.59 3.26
CA LEU A 258 -7.92 3.24 2.71
C LEU A 258 -9.05 2.81 1.76
N ALA A 259 -10.22 3.44 1.80
CA ALA A 259 -11.26 3.15 0.82
C ALA A 259 -10.88 3.65 -0.59
N SER A 260 -10.14 4.77 -0.64
CA SER A 260 -9.65 5.37 -1.89
C SER A 260 -8.29 4.80 -2.31
N LEU A 261 -7.41 4.55 -1.34
CA LEU A 261 -6.06 4.00 -1.49
C LEU A 261 -6.01 2.61 -0.83
N PRO A 262 -6.50 1.57 -1.51
CA PRO A 262 -7.07 0.38 -0.90
C PRO A 262 -6.10 -0.50 -0.13
N HIS A 263 -4.82 -0.45 -0.45
CA HIS A 263 -3.81 -1.32 0.14
C HIS A 263 -2.57 -0.52 0.47
N LEU A 264 -1.92 -0.90 1.55
CA LEU A 264 -0.74 -0.22 2.10
C LEU A 264 0.37 -1.23 2.38
N LEU A 265 1.57 -0.94 1.89
CA LEU A 265 2.80 -1.64 2.25
C LEU A 265 3.59 -0.76 3.21
N VAL A 266 3.95 -1.30 4.37
CA VAL A 266 4.71 -0.60 5.41
C VAL A 266 6.00 -1.35 5.69
N ALA A 267 7.14 -0.67 5.58
CA ALA A 267 8.42 -1.27 5.91
C ALA A 267 9.23 -0.37 6.85
N GLY A 268 10.00 -1.00 7.73
CA GLY A 268 10.89 -0.30 8.64
C GLY A 268 11.55 -1.25 9.61
N THR A 269 12.80 -0.99 9.94
CA THR A 269 13.57 -1.80 10.87
C THR A 269 13.10 -1.64 12.32
N THR A 270 13.62 -2.45 13.20
CA THR A 270 13.32 -2.35 14.64
C THR A 270 13.68 -0.95 15.17
N GLY A 271 12.76 -0.34 15.91
CA GLY A 271 12.94 1.03 16.42
C GLY A 271 12.61 2.15 15.43
N SER A 272 12.27 1.81 14.18
CA SER A 272 11.86 2.82 13.18
C SER A 272 10.51 3.47 13.47
N GLY A 273 9.65 2.84 14.27
CA GLY A 273 8.29 3.29 14.57
C GLY A 273 7.20 2.53 13.82
N LYS A 274 7.53 1.40 13.14
CA LYS A 274 6.58 0.59 12.37
C LYS A 274 5.36 0.18 13.19
N SER A 275 5.56 -0.42 14.36
CA SER A 275 4.49 -0.87 15.24
C SER A 275 3.61 0.27 15.74
N VAL A 276 4.21 1.42 16.05
CA VAL A 276 3.47 2.62 16.47
C VAL A 276 2.60 3.13 15.33
N LEU A 277 3.09 3.15 14.10
CA LEU A 277 2.29 3.52 12.94
C LEU A 277 1.13 2.54 12.70
N LEU A 278 1.38 1.23 12.76
CA LEU A 278 0.32 0.22 12.61
C LEU A 278 -0.76 0.41 13.68
N ASN A 279 -0.35 0.63 14.93
CA ASN A 279 -1.28 0.93 16.03
C ASN A 279 -2.05 2.23 15.78
N ALA A 280 -1.41 3.29 15.27
CA ALA A 280 -2.09 4.54 14.93
C ALA A 280 -3.14 4.35 13.83
N ILE A 281 -2.85 3.54 12.82
CA ILE A 281 -3.80 3.21 11.75
C ILE A 281 -5.00 2.42 12.30
N VAL A 282 -4.75 1.37 13.07
CA VAL A 282 -5.81 0.56 13.70
C VAL A 282 -6.64 1.41 14.65
N MET A 283 -6.00 2.17 15.53
CA MET A 283 -6.69 3.07 16.47
C MET A 283 -7.50 4.15 15.76
N SER A 284 -7.06 4.66 14.61
CA SER A 284 -7.86 5.60 13.82
C SER A 284 -9.21 5.00 13.44
N MET A 285 -9.25 3.72 13.06
CA MET A 285 -10.48 3.01 12.74
C MET A 285 -11.31 2.74 14.00
N LEU A 286 -10.70 2.23 15.07
CA LEU A 286 -11.38 1.91 16.32
C LEU A 286 -12.04 3.13 16.99
N MET A 287 -11.42 4.30 16.88
CA MET A 287 -11.95 5.55 17.42
C MET A 287 -13.11 6.14 16.61
N ARG A 288 -13.33 5.70 15.38
CA ARG A 288 -14.24 6.35 14.43
C ARG A 288 -15.25 5.42 13.79
N ALA A 289 -15.05 4.10 13.85
CA ALA A 289 -15.89 3.13 13.20
C ALA A 289 -16.48 2.12 14.19
N THR A 290 -17.73 1.76 13.97
CA THR A 290 -18.38 0.66 14.69
C THR A 290 -17.95 -0.69 14.11
N PRO A 291 -18.14 -1.82 14.85
CA PRO A 291 -17.90 -3.16 14.31
C PRO A 291 -18.73 -3.51 13.08
N GLU A 292 -19.89 -2.90 12.91
CA GLU A 292 -20.70 -3.05 11.69
C GLU A 292 -20.12 -2.34 10.47
N GLN A 293 -19.35 -1.30 10.69
CA GLN A 293 -18.70 -0.54 9.62
C GLN A 293 -17.35 -1.13 9.20
N VAL A 294 -16.56 -1.60 10.20
CA VAL A 294 -15.20 -2.12 9.96
C VAL A 294 -14.96 -3.38 10.77
N ARG A 295 -14.47 -4.42 10.12
CA ARG A 295 -13.99 -5.65 10.72
C ARG A 295 -12.50 -5.80 10.47
N LEU A 296 -11.80 -6.28 11.48
CA LEU A 296 -10.35 -6.48 11.45
C LEU A 296 -10.00 -7.97 11.45
N ILE A 297 -9.05 -8.34 10.63
CA ILE A 297 -8.30 -9.58 10.71
C ILE A 297 -6.85 -9.20 10.97
N MET A 298 -6.34 -9.53 12.14
CA MET A 298 -4.99 -9.13 12.57
C MET A 298 -4.08 -10.35 12.63
N VAL A 299 -2.92 -10.25 11.98
CA VAL A 299 -1.93 -11.32 11.88
C VAL A 299 -0.65 -10.88 12.57
N ASP A 300 -0.29 -11.60 13.63
CA ASP A 300 0.89 -11.32 14.47
C ASP A 300 1.65 -12.63 14.77
N PRO A 301 2.53 -13.06 13.85
CA PRO A 301 3.27 -14.31 14.02
C PRO A 301 4.21 -14.30 15.22
N LYS A 302 4.66 -13.11 15.64
CA LYS A 302 5.56 -12.94 16.79
C LYS A 302 4.84 -12.88 18.13
N ARG A 303 3.53 -12.74 18.15
CA ARG A 303 2.68 -12.62 19.35
C ARG A 303 3.08 -11.47 20.28
N VAL A 304 3.46 -10.33 19.71
CA VAL A 304 3.98 -9.18 20.47
C VAL A 304 3.12 -7.92 20.25
N GLU A 305 2.85 -7.60 18.98
CA GLU A 305 2.31 -6.27 18.62
C GLU A 305 0.80 -6.16 18.80
N PHE A 306 0.06 -7.25 18.57
CA PHE A 306 -1.41 -7.21 18.55
C PHE A 306 -2.08 -7.94 19.72
N THR A 307 -1.32 -8.37 20.72
CA THR A 307 -1.87 -9.04 21.91
C THR A 307 -2.87 -8.18 22.67
N GLY A 308 -2.67 -6.85 22.69
CA GLY A 308 -3.57 -5.90 23.35
C GLY A 308 -4.94 -5.72 22.67
N TYR A 309 -5.11 -6.23 21.45
CA TYR A 309 -6.37 -6.15 20.71
C TYR A 309 -7.29 -7.38 20.93
N ALA A 310 -6.84 -8.36 21.70
CA ALA A 310 -7.64 -9.56 21.95
C ALA A 310 -9.01 -9.21 22.57
N GLY A 311 -10.06 -9.81 22.03
CA GLY A 311 -11.44 -9.60 22.52
C GLY A 311 -12.13 -8.32 22.04
N LEU A 312 -11.51 -7.52 21.16
CA LEU A 312 -12.18 -6.35 20.59
C LEU A 312 -13.36 -6.75 19.69
N PRO A 313 -14.48 -5.99 19.75
CA PRO A 313 -15.67 -6.26 18.94
C PRO A 313 -15.40 -6.23 17.42
N HIS A 314 -14.43 -5.43 16.96
CA HIS A 314 -14.06 -5.29 15.54
C HIS A 314 -13.34 -6.52 14.99
N LEU A 315 -12.72 -7.34 15.85
CA LEU A 315 -12.05 -8.55 15.38
C LEU A 315 -13.03 -9.54 14.79
N TYR A 316 -12.78 -9.92 13.54
CA TYR A 316 -13.59 -10.95 12.86
C TYR A 316 -13.27 -12.36 13.34
N VAL A 317 -11.97 -12.60 13.62
CA VAL A 317 -11.42 -13.81 14.23
C VAL A 317 -10.43 -13.38 15.30
N PRO A 318 -10.10 -14.26 16.27
CA PRO A 318 -8.98 -14.00 17.18
C PRO A 318 -7.72 -13.65 16.42
N VAL A 319 -6.80 -12.89 17.04
CA VAL A 319 -5.50 -12.55 16.42
C VAL A 319 -4.83 -13.82 15.93
N VAL A 320 -4.49 -13.85 14.64
CA VAL A 320 -3.89 -15.01 13.97
C VAL A 320 -2.39 -14.99 14.21
N THR A 321 -1.89 -16.06 14.82
CA THR A 321 -0.46 -16.15 15.22
C THR A 321 0.33 -17.20 14.45
N GLU A 322 -0.35 -18.12 13.78
CA GLU A 322 0.31 -19.19 13.02
C GLU A 322 0.35 -18.84 11.52
N PRO A 323 1.52 -18.94 10.85
CA PRO A 323 1.67 -18.55 9.44
C PRO A 323 0.73 -19.29 8.48
N ARG A 324 0.44 -20.57 8.71
CA ARG A 324 -0.51 -21.33 7.89
C ARG A 324 -1.95 -20.87 8.08
N GLN A 325 -2.33 -20.52 9.30
CA GLN A 325 -3.65 -19.92 9.57
C GLN A 325 -3.75 -18.54 8.93
N ALA A 326 -2.67 -17.76 8.89
CA ALA A 326 -2.61 -16.50 8.19
C ALA A 326 -2.83 -16.66 6.69
N ALA A 327 -2.21 -17.66 6.06
CA ALA A 327 -2.46 -18.01 4.66
C ALA A 327 -3.92 -18.37 4.42
N SER A 328 -4.55 -19.14 5.33
CA SER A 328 -5.97 -19.49 5.26
C SER A 328 -6.87 -18.26 5.44
N ALA A 329 -6.52 -17.32 6.33
CA ALA A 329 -7.25 -16.07 6.52
C ALA A 329 -7.20 -15.17 5.27
N LEU A 330 -6.03 -15.11 4.61
CA LEU A 330 -5.89 -14.40 3.32
C LEU A 330 -6.71 -15.06 2.20
N GLN A 331 -6.69 -16.39 2.13
CA GLN A 331 -7.51 -17.13 1.17
C GLN A 331 -9.01 -16.94 1.43
N TRP A 332 -9.42 -16.88 2.71
CA TRP A 332 -10.79 -16.49 3.06
C TRP A 332 -11.12 -15.09 2.54
N GLY A 333 -10.20 -14.13 2.68
CA GLY A 333 -10.36 -12.78 2.13
C GLY A 333 -10.58 -12.77 0.62
N VAL A 334 -9.87 -13.61 -0.12
CA VAL A 334 -10.09 -13.80 -1.58
C VAL A 334 -11.49 -14.33 -1.85
N THR A 335 -11.92 -15.37 -1.13
CA THR A 335 -13.22 -16.00 -1.29
C THR A 335 -14.36 -15.02 -0.97
N GLU A 336 -14.25 -14.28 0.12
CA GLU A 336 -15.23 -13.25 0.50
C GLU A 336 -15.29 -12.10 -0.52
N MET A 337 -14.13 -11.67 -1.02
CA MET A 337 -14.06 -10.68 -2.08
C MET A 337 -14.83 -11.13 -3.33
N GLU A 338 -14.59 -12.34 -3.80
CA GLU A 338 -15.26 -12.90 -4.97
C GLU A 338 -16.75 -13.07 -4.75
N ARG A 339 -17.17 -13.48 -3.55
CA ARG A 339 -18.57 -13.54 -3.16
C ARG A 339 -19.23 -12.15 -3.24
N ARG A 340 -18.59 -11.13 -2.68
CA ARG A 340 -19.09 -9.74 -2.70
C ARG A 340 -19.23 -9.20 -4.12
N LEU A 341 -18.27 -9.48 -5.01
CA LEU A 341 -18.36 -9.06 -6.41
C LEU A 341 -19.55 -9.70 -7.12
N LYS A 342 -19.88 -10.97 -6.85
CA LYS A 342 -21.09 -11.63 -7.37
C LYS A 342 -22.37 -10.99 -6.80
N VAL A 343 -22.39 -10.63 -5.52
CA VAL A 343 -23.51 -9.89 -4.90
C VAL A 343 -23.70 -8.55 -5.59
N PHE A 344 -22.62 -7.81 -5.85
CA PHE A 344 -22.69 -6.51 -6.52
C PHE A 344 -23.22 -6.64 -7.96
N GLU A 345 -22.80 -7.67 -8.69
CA GLU A 345 -23.35 -8.00 -10.00
C GLU A 345 -24.85 -8.26 -9.94
N HIS A 346 -25.31 -9.07 -8.97
CA HIS A 346 -26.72 -9.38 -8.76
C HIS A 346 -27.57 -8.11 -8.51
N TYR A 347 -27.09 -7.20 -7.64
CA TYR A 347 -27.79 -5.95 -7.32
C TYR A 347 -27.47 -4.79 -8.28
N LYS A 348 -26.67 -5.06 -9.34
CA LYS A 348 -26.27 -4.07 -10.36
C LYS A 348 -25.62 -2.83 -9.75
N VAL A 349 -24.76 -3.05 -8.78
CA VAL A 349 -23.91 -2.03 -8.16
C VAL A 349 -22.45 -2.34 -8.47
N ARG A 350 -21.59 -1.32 -8.45
CA ARG A 350 -20.17 -1.47 -8.85
C ARG A 350 -19.23 -1.70 -7.66
N ASP A 351 -19.64 -1.32 -6.45
CA ASP A 351 -18.78 -1.31 -5.29
C ASP A 351 -19.56 -1.36 -3.97
N ILE A 352 -18.84 -1.65 -2.89
CA ILE A 352 -19.40 -1.73 -1.53
C ILE A 352 -20.05 -0.41 -1.09
N LYS A 353 -19.48 0.74 -1.46
CA LYS A 353 -20.00 2.06 -1.08
C LYS A 353 -21.39 2.28 -1.66
N THR A 354 -21.58 1.95 -2.93
CA THR A 354 -22.87 2.06 -3.61
C THR A 354 -23.85 1.02 -3.07
N TYR A 355 -23.38 -0.22 -2.82
CA TYR A 355 -24.19 -1.27 -2.22
C TYR A 355 -24.72 -0.86 -0.84
N ASN A 356 -23.84 -0.46 0.08
CA ASN A 356 -24.21 -0.05 1.43
C ASN A 356 -25.13 1.17 1.43
N ARG A 357 -24.87 2.18 0.62
CA ARG A 357 -25.76 3.33 0.47
C ARG A 357 -27.17 2.93 0.04
N ASN A 358 -27.31 1.95 -0.86
CA ASN A 358 -28.61 1.47 -1.30
C ASN A 358 -29.31 0.65 -0.20
N VAL A 359 -28.57 -0.15 0.56
CA VAL A 359 -29.09 -0.93 1.69
C VAL A 359 -29.56 0.00 2.81
N ASP A 360 -28.70 0.93 3.23
CA ASP A 360 -28.98 1.88 4.31
C ASP A 360 -30.07 2.89 3.95
N GLY A 361 -30.31 3.11 2.66
CA GLY A 361 -31.38 3.95 2.12
C GLY A 361 -32.65 3.18 1.76
N ASP A 362 -32.83 2.01 2.33
CA ASP A 362 -34.05 1.17 2.20
C ASP A 362 -34.46 0.82 0.76
N LYS A 363 -33.53 0.91 -0.21
CA LYS A 363 -33.82 0.62 -1.62
C LYS A 363 -34.32 -0.82 -1.86
N TYR A 364 -33.99 -1.72 -0.96
CA TYR A 364 -34.29 -3.15 -1.04
C TYR A 364 -35.23 -3.63 0.07
N ALA A 365 -35.87 -2.72 0.82
CA ALA A 365 -36.69 -3.02 1.98
C ALA A 365 -37.89 -3.89 1.63
N ASP A 366 -38.48 -3.75 0.42
CA ASP A 366 -39.63 -4.50 -0.05
C ASP A 366 -39.33 -5.94 -0.52
N MET A 367 -38.06 -6.34 -0.48
CA MET A 367 -37.67 -7.71 -0.85
C MET A 367 -37.99 -8.69 0.25
N GLU A 368 -38.35 -9.92 -0.10
CA GLU A 368 -38.66 -10.99 0.84
C GLU A 368 -37.52 -11.25 1.83
N ASN A 369 -36.25 -11.12 1.34
CA ASN A 369 -35.04 -11.20 2.14
C ASN A 369 -34.15 -10.00 1.80
N PRO A 370 -34.39 -8.85 2.46
CA PRO A 370 -33.59 -7.66 2.15
C PRO A 370 -32.10 -7.87 2.47
N PRO A 371 -31.21 -7.40 1.61
CA PRO A 371 -29.78 -7.50 1.84
C PRO A 371 -29.37 -6.64 3.04
N LYS A 372 -28.31 -7.07 3.74
CA LYS A 372 -27.75 -6.36 4.88
C LYS A 372 -26.54 -5.55 4.50
N HIS A 373 -26.27 -4.50 5.29
CA HIS A 373 -25.02 -3.74 5.24
C HIS A 373 -23.79 -4.65 5.31
N MET A 374 -22.77 -4.37 4.50
CA MET A 374 -21.50 -5.08 4.51
C MET A 374 -20.43 -4.24 5.20
N PRO A 375 -19.75 -4.76 6.22
CA PRO A 375 -18.59 -4.08 6.78
C PRO A 375 -17.41 -4.07 5.79
N TYR A 376 -16.56 -3.06 5.90
CA TYR A 376 -15.22 -3.14 5.33
C TYR A 376 -14.41 -4.15 6.12
N PHE A 377 -13.60 -4.95 5.43
CA PHE A 377 -12.60 -5.81 6.06
C PHE A 377 -11.21 -5.21 5.87
N VAL A 378 -10.45 -5.11 6.95
CA VAL A 378 -9.05 -4.69 6.92
C VAL A 378 -8.21 -5.82 7.49
N ILE A 379 -7.35 -6.39 6.66
CA ILE A 379 -6.40 -7.43 7.04
C ILE A 379 -5.07 -6.76 7.32
N VAL A 380 -4.60 -6.84 8.56
CA VAL A 380 -3.35 -6.22 9.02
C VAL A 380 -2.33 -7.30 9.31
N ILE A 381 -1.21 -7.28 8.60
CA ILE A 381 -0.10 -8.22 8.76
C ILE A 381 1.08 -7.45 9.35
N ASP A 382 1.51 -7.82 10.58
CA ASP A 382 2.63 -7.17 11.24
C ASP A 382 3.99 -7.52 10.63
N GLU A 383 4.18 -8.79 10.24
CA GLU A 383 5.44 -9.26 9.68
C GLU A 383 5.22 -10.23 8.52
N LEU A 384 5.31 -9.71 7.31
CA LEU A 384 5.15 -10.52 6.09
C LEU A 384 6.25 -11.56 5.93
N ALA A 385 7.49 -11.26 6.36
CA ALA A 385 8.62 -12.16 6.21
C ALA A 385 8.37 -13.54 6.85
N ASP A 386 7.75 -13.57 8.02
CA ASP A 386 7.48 -14.81 8.73
C ASP A 386 6.43 -15.67 7.99
N LEU A 387 5.50 -15.05 7.28
CA LEU A 387 4.53 -15.75 6.45
C LEU A 387 5.16 -16.28 5.16
N MET A 388 6.01 -15.48 4.52
CA MET A 388 6.68 -15.84 3.26
C MET A 388 7.62 -17.04 3.43
N MET A 389 8.25 -17.19 4.59
CA MET A 389 9.12 -18.33 4.90
C MET A 389 8.37 -19.66 4.99
N VAL A 390 7.10 -19.67 5.38
CA VAL A 390 6.32 -20.89 5.66
C VAL A 390 5.34 -21.21 4.54
N ALA A 391 4.66 -20.23 4.00
CA ALA A 391 3.58 -20.38 3.01
C ALA A 391 3.66 -19.32 1.90
N GLY A 392 4.86 -18.97 1.45
CA GLY A 392 5.13 -17.84 0.58
C GLY A 392 4.28 -17.78 -0.68
N LYS A 393 4.10 -18.88 -1.41
CA LYS A 393 3.31 -18.91 -2.66
C LYS A 393 1.83 -18.61 -2.41
N ASP A 394 1.24 -19.20 -1.39
CA ASP A 394 -0.17 -19.04 -1.08
C ASP A 394 -0.45 -17.63 -0.56
N VAL A 395 0.44 -17.12 0.28
CA VAL A 395 0.38 -15.77 0.81
C VAL A 395 0.53 -14.74 -0.31
N GLU A 396 1.55 -14.86 -1.15
CA GLU A 396 1.76 -13.94 -2.28
C GLU A 396 0.56 -13.94 -3.24
N SER A 397 0.09 -15.12 -3.62
CA SER A 397 -1.06 -15.26 -4.54
C SER A 397 -2.32 -14.59 -3.98
N SER A 398 -2.62 -14.81 -2.71
CA SER A 398 -3.77 -14.21 -2.05
C SER A 398 -3.64 -12.69 -1.92
N ILE A 399 -2.47 -12.18 -1.53
CA ILE A 399 -2.19 -10.73 -1.45
C ILE A 399 -2.39 -10.08 -2.82
N VAL A 400 -1.80 -10.64 -3.86
CA VAL A 400 -1.92 -10.12 -5.23
C VAL A 400 -3.37 -10.10 -5.70
N ARG A 401 -4.12 -11.18 -5.45
CA ARG A 401 -5.52 -11.28 -5.86
C ARG A 401 -6.40 -10.23 -5.15
N ILE A 402 -6.23 -10.06 -3.83
CA ILE A 402 -6.94 -9.03 -3.08
C ILE A 402 -6.51 -7.63 -3.56
N ALA A 403 -5.22 -7.41 -3.78
CA ALA A 403 -4.71 -6.13 -4.24
C ALA A 403 -5.29 -5.69 -5.59
N GLN A 404 -5.61 -6.63 -6.47
CA GLN A 404 -6.21 -6.35 -7.78
C GLN A 404 -7.69 -5.96 -7.71
N LEU A 405 -8.48 -6.56 -6.85
CA LEU A 405 -9.94 -6.45 -6.86
C LEU A 405 -10.56 -6.02 -5.52
N GLY A 406 -9.80 -6.00 -4.43
CA GLY A 406 -10.30 -5.76 -3.08
C GLY A 406 -10.94 -4.40 -2.88
N ARG A 407 -10.52 -3.37 -3.61
CA ARG A 407 -11.08 -2.01 -3.50
C ARG A 407 -12.59 -1.97 -3.68
N ALA A 408 -13.09 -2.57 -4.74
CA ALA A 408 -14.52 -2.59 -5.02
C ALA A 408 -15.30 -3.41 -3.98
N ALA A 409 -14.71 -4.50 -3.50
CA ALA A 409 -15.32 -5.40 -2.52
C ALA A 409 -15.24 -4.88 -1.07
N GLY A 410 -14.47 -3.82 -0.80
CA GLY A 410 -14.25 -3.32 0.55
C GLY A 410 -13.37 -4.23 1.40
N ILE A 411 -12.38 -4.88 0.79
CA ILE A 411 -11.39 -5.73 1.47
C ILE A 411 -10.02 -5.11 1.24
N HIS A 412 -9.38 -4.69 2.32
CA HIS A 412 -8.17 -3.89 2.31
C HIS A 412 -7.02 -4.59 3.04
N LEU A 413 -5.81 -4.39 2.54
CA LEU A 413 -4.58 -4.95 3.09
C LEU A 413 -3.70 -3.86 3.68
N ILE A 414 -3.20 -4.09 4.88
CA ILE A 414 -2.06 -3.38 5.46
C ILE A 414 -0.99 -4.43 5.71
N VAL A 415 0.03 -4.43 4.87
CA VAL A 415 1.09 -5.43 4.90
C VAL A 415 2.37 -4.78 5.39
N ALA A 416 2.88 -5.22 6.51
CA ALA A 416 4.09 -4.68 7.10
C ALA A 416 5.21 -5.71 7.19
N THR A 417 6.45 -5.21 7.20
CA THR A 417 7.65 -6.04 7.40
C THR A 417 8.79 -5.23 8.00
N GLN A 418 9.60 -5.88 8.83
CA GLN A 418 10.89 -5.37 9.28
C GLN A 418 12.03 -5.74 8.32
N ARG A 419 11.77 -6.63 7.36
CA ARG A 419 12.75 -7.13 6.39
C ARG A 419 12.32 -6.77 4.96
N PRO A 420 12.61 -5.55 4.50
CA PRO A 420 12.25 -5.10 3.16
C PRO A 420 13.20 -5.65 2.09
N SER A 421 13.38 -6.97 2.05
CA SER A 421 14.17 -7.67 1.04
C SER A 421 13.30 -8.10 -0.15
N ALA A 422 13.92 -8.37 -1.29
CA ALA A 422 13.21 -8.67 -2.54
C ALA A 422 12.48 -10.03 -2.52
N ASP A 423 12.91 -10.96 -1.68
CA ASP A 423 12.28 -12.25 -1.43
C ASP A 423 11.04 -12.17 -0.54
N VAL A 424 10.94 -11.14 0.30
CA VAL A 424 9.78 -10.85 1.15
C VAL A 424 8.80 -9.94 0.41
N VAL A 425 9.27 -8.78 -0.04
CA VAL A 425 8.48 -7.82 -0.82
C VAL A 425 8.75 -8.06 -2.30
N THR A 426 8.12 -9.10 -2.81
CA THR A 426 8.35 -9.59 -4.18
C THR A 426 7.95 -8.57 -5.24
N GLY A 427 8.44 -8.77 -6.46
CA GLY A 427 8.05 -7.95 -7.60
C GLY A 427 6.54 -7.94 -7.85
N LEU A 428 5.85 -9.07 -7.62
CA LEU A 428 4.39 -9.17 -7.77
C LEU A 428 3.64 -8.36 -6.71
N ILE A 429 4.07 -8.42 -5.45
CA ILE A 429 3.48 -7.61 -4.38
C ILE A 429 3.68 -6.11 -4.67
N ARG A 430 4.90 -5.71 -5.04
CA ARG A 430 5.22 -4.32 -5.38
C ARG A 430 4.45 -3.79 -6.59
N ALA A 431 4.21 -4.63 -7.59
CA ALA A 431 3.46 -4.27 -8.78
C ALA A 431 1.96 -4.04 -8.52
N ASN A 432 1.42 -4.58 -7.42
CA ASN A 432 0.00 -4.53 -7.09
C ASN A 432 -0.35 -3.64 -5.89
N ILE A 433 0.63 -3.26 -5.07
CA ILE A 433 0.45 -2.32 -3.95
C ILE A 433 1.23 -1.05 -4.21
N ASP A 434 0.54 -0.01 -4.67
CA ASP A 434 1.14 1.26 -5.07
C ASP A 434 1.40 2.23 -3.90
N ASN A 435 0.61 2.09 -2.82
CA ASN A 435 0.74 2.96 -1.66
C ASN A 435 1.72 2.32 -0.67
N ARG A 436 2.78 3.04 -0.37
CA ARG A 436 3.90 2.50 0.40
C ARG A 436 4.39 3.50 1.42
N VAL A 437 4.72 2.99 2.58
CA VAL A 437 5.36 3.74 3.67
C VAL A 437 6.69 3.09 3.98
N ALA A 438 7.76 3.86 3.90
CA ALA A 438 9.06 3.47 4.43
C ALA A 438 9.36 4.30 5.68
N LEU A 439 9.49 3.62 6.80
CA LEU A 439 10.18 4.15 7.96
C LEU A 439 11.68 3.92 7.78
N SER A 440 12.50 4.25 8.80
CA SER A 440 13.93 4.05 8.70
C SER A 440 14.30 2.61 8.33
N VAL A 441 15.20 2.45 7.36
CA VAL A 441 15.75 1.19 6.89
C VAL A 441 17.28 1.21 6.97
N ASP A 442 17.92 0.02 6.89
CA ASP A 442 19.36 -0.10 7.15
C ASP A 442 20.24 0.44 6.01
N ASN A 443 19.75 0.40 4.78
CA ASN A 443 20.52 0.78 3.60
C ASN A 443 19.65 1.27 2.43
N SER A 444 20.30 1.85 1.43
CA SER A 444 19.63 2.39 0.24
C SER A 444 19.00 1.34 -0.66
N LEU A 445 19.46 0.07 -0.61
CA LEU A 445 18.84 -1.01 -1.35
C LEU A 445 17.44 -1.31 -0.80
N ASN A 446 17.32 -1.39 0.52
CA ASN A 446 16.04 -1.58 1.20
C ASN A 446 15.06 -0.43 0.92
N SER A 447 15.56 0.81 0.89
CA SER A 447 14.77 1.97 0.49
C SER A 447 14.22 1.83 -0.93
N ARG A 448 15.05 1.41 -1.88
CA ARG A 448 14.65 1.20 -3.28
C ARG A 448 13.62 0.09 -3.45
N ILE A 449 13.72 -0.98 -2.67
CA ILE A 449 12.73 -2.07 -2.71
C ILE A 449 11.34 -1.55 -2.34
N ILE A 450 11.23 -0.65 -1.39
CA ILE A 450 9.94 -0.11 -0.95
C ILE A 450 9.50 1.11 -1.77
N LEU A 451 10.39 2.08 -1.97
CA LEU A 451 10.05 3.38 -2.53
C LEU A 451 10.44 3.56 -4.00
N ASP A 452 11.14 2.59 -4.60
CA ASP A 452 11.81 2.68 -5.92
C ASP A 452 12.88 3.80 -5.97
N GLN A 453 13.28 4.33 -4.82
CA GLN A 453 14.28 5.38 -4.69
C GLN A 453 15.01 5.30 -3.33
N LYS A 454 16.15 5.99 -3.22
CA LYS A 454 16.86 6.19 -1.97
C LYS A 454 16.10 7.15 -1.04
N GLY A 455 16.49 7.20 0.23
CA GLY A 455 16.09 8.21 1.21
C GLY A 455 15.56 7.66 2.52
N ALA A 456 15.01 6.45 2.56
CA ALA A 456 14.52 5.87 3.82
C ALA A 456 15.67 5.48 4.77
N GLU A 457 16.88 5.22 4.26
CA GLU A 457 18.09 4.98 5.06
C GLU A 457 18.54 6.23 5.84
N GLN A 458 18.10 7.41 5.41
CA GLN A 458 18.44 8.70 6.05
C GLN A 458 17.40 9.14 7.09
N LEU A 459 16.33 8.37 7.29
CA LEU A 459 15.29 8.70 8.26
C LEU A 459 15.78 8.54 9.70
N LEU A 460 15.20 9.34 10.58
CA LEU A 460 15.65 9.49 11.97
C LEU A 460 15.23 8.34 12.90
N GLY A 461 14.28 7.52 12.47
CA GLY A 461 13.60 6.55 13.33
C GLY A 461 12.44 7.19 14.12
N LYS A 462 11.87 6.44 15.07
CA LYS A 462 10.81 6.90 15.98
C LYS A 462 9.57 7.48 15.27
N GLY A 463 9.21 6.92 14.12
CA GLY A 463 8.04 7.34 13.36
C GLY A 463 8.34 8.28 12.18
N ASP A 464 9.59 8.71 12.02
CA ASP A 464 9.99 9.45 10.83
C ASP A 464 9.87 8.55 9.59
N MET A 465 9.11 8.98 8.59
CA MET A 465 8.74 8.13 7.46
C MET A 465 8.65 8.90 6.14
N LEU A 466 8.78 8.17 5.05
CA LEU A 466 8.46 8.61 3.69
C LEU A 466 7.19 7.90 3.22
N VAL A 467 6.19 8.66 2.83
CA VAL A 467 4.89 8.16 2.35
C VAL A 467 4.80 8.37 0.85
N LYS A 468 4.75 7.27 0.10
CA LYS A 468 4.55 7.26 -1.35
C LYS A 468 3.15 6.81 -1.66
N LEU A 469 2.29 7.73 -2.04
CA LEU A 469 0.94 7.43 -2.48
C LEU A 469 0.90 7.35 -4.01
N ARG A 470 -0.07 6.58 -4.52
CA ARG A 470 -0.26 6.37 -5.96
C ARG A 470 -0.24 7.68 -6.74
N GLY A 471 0.63 7.76 -7.74
CA GLY A 471 0.76 8.93 -8.61
C GLY A 471 1.48 10.13 -7.97
N LYS A 472 2.01 9.99 -6.76
CA LYS A 472 2.74 11.06 -6.07
C LYS A 472 4.18 10.65 -5.77
N LYS A 473 5.06 11.64 -5.69
CA LYS A 473 6.42 11.43 -5.14
C LYS A 473 6.34 11.18 -3.63
N PRO A 474 7.31 10.45 -3.05
CA PRO A 474 7.38 10.29 -1.62
C PRO A 474 7.43 11.62 -0.87
N ASN A 475 6.62 11.76 0.16
CA ASN A 475 6.55 12.89 1.07
C ASN A 475 6.97 12.45 2.47
N ARG A 476 7.77 13.28 3.17
CA ARG A 476 8.23 13.01 4.53
C ARG A 476 7.22 13.48 5.56
#